data_09240d6b3aad92136b8efbd3eb78d381
#
_entry.id   09240d6b3aad92136b8efbd3eb78d381
#
_cell.length_a   1.000
_cell.length_b   1.000
_cell.length_c   1.000
_cell.angle_alpha   90.00
_cell.angle_beta   90.00
_cell.angle_gamma   90.00
#
_symmetry.space_group_name_H-M   'P 1'
#
loop_
_entity.id
_entity.type
_entity.pdbx_description
1 polymer ?
#
loop_
_entity_poly.entity_id
_entity_poly.type
_entity_poly.pdbx_seq_one_letter_code
_entity_poly.pdbx_strand_id
1 'polypeptide(L)'
;MFALFYVVLAPFVGAFADAQPKGRVMFISNGIKVVGCLMMLFGSHPLVSYAVVGLGAAAYSPAKYGILTELLPASQLVKANGWIEGLTIASIILGVLLGGQLVGPVVAPWLLSIDLPWIDTCIDTPPESAISALILFYVIAAWFNTRIPSTGAAIIAMPKKILTLVPDFWHCNQRLWQDKLGQISLATTTLFWGEIGRA
;
A
#
# COMPACT_ATOMS: atom_id res chain seq x y z
N MET A 1 1.78 15.10 2.30
CA MET A 1 1.76 14.64 0.87
C MET A 1 1.21 13.22 0.72
N PHE A 2 1.72 12.21 1.45
CA PHE A 2 1.26 10.83 1.34
C PHE A 2 -0.27 10.67 1.52
N ALA A 3 -0.84 11.18 2.60
CA ALA A 3 -2.27 11.13 2.88
C ALA A 3 -3.16 11.85 1.84
N LEU A 4 -2.62 12.90 1.20
CA LEU A 4 -3.35 13.64 0.17
C LEU A 4 -3.64 12.76 -1.05
N PHE A 5 -2.71 11.89 -1.43
CA PHE A 5 -2.92 10.94 -2.52
C PHE A 5 -4.00 9.92 -2.21
N TYR A 6 -4.11 9.47 -0.95
CA TYR A 6 -5.21 8.61 -0.52
C TYR A 6 -6.57 9.26 -0.70
N VAL A 7 -6.70 10.53 -0.32
CA VAL A 7 -7.98 11.25 -0.40
C VAL A 7 -8.34 11.58 -1.85
N VAL A 8 -7.40 12.15 -2.61
CA VAL A 8 -7.65 12.61 -3.99
C VAL A 8 -7.85 11.43 -4.93
N LEU A 9 -7.12 10.34 -4.73
CA LEU A 9 -7.16 9.18 -5.62
C LEU A 9 -8.19 8.13 -5.20
N ALA A 10 -8.81 8.25 -4.03
CA ALA A 10 -9.76 7.27 -3.52
C ALA A 10 -10.85 6.84 -4.54
N PRO A 11 -11.50 7.75 -5.28
CA PRO A 11 -12.52 7.37 -6.27
C PRO A 11 -11.95 6.51 -7.41
N PHE A 12 -10.73 6.81 -7.84
CA PHE A 12 -10.09 6.18 -9.00
C PHE A 12 -9.47 4.84 -8.65
N VAL A 13 -8.88 4.76 -7.47
CA VAL A 13 -8.14 3.57 -7.02
C VAL A 13 -9.08 2.42 -6.69
N GLY A 14 -10.25 2.71 -6.13
CA GLY A 14 -11.31 1.71 -5.91
C GLY A 14 -11.78 1.10 -7.23
N ALA A 15 -12.14 1.93 -8.19
CA ALA A 15 -12.57 1.47 -9.52
C ALA A 15 -11.46 0.69 -10.26
N PHE A 16 -10.20 1.13 -10.14
CA PHE A 16 -9.06 0.40 -10.67
C PHE A 16 -8.91 -0.99 -10.03
N ALA A 17 -9.07 -1.07 -8.71
CA ALA A 17 -8.98 -2.33 -7.98
C ALA A 17 -10.11 -3.30 -8.34
N ASP A 18 -11.30 -2.80 -8.69
CA ASP A 18 -12.46 -3.62 -9.09
C ASP A 18 -12.43 -4.03 -10.57
N ALA A 19 -11.68 -3.28 -11.38
CA ALA A 19 -11.53 -3.56 -12.81
C ALA A 19 -10.49 -4.64 -13.14
N GLN A 20 -9.79 -5.18 -12.14
CA GLN A 20 -8.74 -6.18 -12.36
C GLN A 20 -8.72 -7.24 -11.24
N PRO A 21 -8.15 -8.44 -11.49
CA PRO A 21 -7.91 -9.42 -10.43
C PRO A 21 -7.09 -8.80 -9.30
N LYS A 22 -7.53 -8.96 -8.07
CA LYS A 22 -6.93 -8.31 -6.88
C LYS A 22 -5.43 -8.58 -6.74
N GLY A 23 -4.99 -9.82 -6.99
CA GLY A 23 -3.56 -10.18 -6.99
C GLY A 23 -2.73 -9.37 -8.01
N ARG A 24 -3.30 -9.11 -9.19
CA ARG A 24 -2.64 -8.29 -10.22
C ARG A 24 -2.55 -6.81 -9.81
N VAL A 25 -3.60 -6.27 -9.19
CA VAL A 25 -3.59 -4.90 -8.65
C VAL A 25 -2.50 -4.76 -7.59
N MET A 26 -2.41 -5.73 -6.67
CA MET A 26 -1.39 -5.74 -5.61
C MET A 26 0.03 -5.84 -6.19
N PHE A 27 0.23 -6.66 -7.24
CA PHE A 27 1.50 -6.76 -7.95
C PHE A 27 1.89 -5.42 -8.59
N ILE A 28 0.99 -4.81 -9.38
CA ILE A 28 1.22 -3.51 -10.04
C ILE A 28 1.51 -2.42 -9.00
N SER A 29 0.76 -2.41 -7.90
CA SER A 29 0.95 -1.45 -6.80
C SER A 29 2.34 -1.54 -6.17
N ASN A 30 2.87 -2.75 -5.96
CA ASN A 30 4.23 -2.91 -5.48
C ASN A 30 5.26 -2.50 -6.54
N GLY A 31 5.01 -2.75 -7.83
CA GLY A 31 5.83 -2.23 -8.93
C GLY A 31 5.91 -0.70 -8.93
N ILE A 32 4.80 -0.01 -8.72
CA ILE A 32 4.77 1.46 -8.59
C ILE A 32 5.62 1.93 -7.41
N LYS A 33 5.55 1.24 -6.27
CA LYS A 33 6.38 1.58 -5.10
C LYS A 33 7.87 1.38 -5.38
N VAL A 34 8.25 0.30 -6.08
CA VAL A 34 9.63 0.07 -6.53
C VAL A 34 10.10 1.21 -7.42
N VAL A 35 9.29 1.64 -8.40
CA VAL A 35 9.62 2.79 -9.27
C VAL A 35 9.85 4.06 -8.44
N GLY A 36 8.98 4.35 -7.45
CA GLY A 36 9.17 5.50 -6.57
C GLY A 36 10.47 5.43 -5.75
N CYS A 37 10.85 4.25 -5.25
CA CYS A 37 12.11 4.04 -4.55
C CYS A 37 13.31 4.20 -5.49
N LEU A 38 13.24 3.67 -6.71
CA LEU A 38 14.29 3.87 -7.72
C LEU A 38 14.45 5.35 -8.09
N MET A 39 13.35 6.09 -8.24
CA MET A 39 13.41 7.53 -8.46
C MET A 39 14.15 8.26 -7.33
N MET A 40 14.00 7.83 -6.07
CA MET A 40 14.77 8.37 -4.94
C MET A 40 16.26 8.08 -5.10
N LEU A 41 16.64 6.85 -5.44
CA LEU A 41 18.05 6.46 -5.64
C LEU A 41 18.70 7.22 -6.80
N PHE A 42 17.97 7.48 -7.88
CA PHE A 42 18.47 8.25 -9.02
C PHE A 42 18.41 9.77 -8.84
N GLY A 43 18.30 10.27 -7.62
CA GLY A 43 18.37 11.69 -7.31
C GLY A 43 17.17 12.53 -7.74
N SER A 44 16.03 11.91 -8.05
CA SER A 44 14.79 12.65 -8.31
C SER A 44 14.31 13.38 -7.07
N HIS A 45 13.52 14.45 -7.26
CA HIS A 45 13.03 15.26 -6.14
C HIS A 45 12.29 14.37 -5.11
N PRO A 46 12.70 14.31 -3.83
CA PRO A 46 12.19 13.38 -2.83
C PRO A 46 10.67 13.39 -2.67
N LEU A 47 10.03 14.57 -2.77
CA LEU A 47 8.58 14.71 -2.65
C LEU A 47 7.83 14.02 -3.81
N VAL A 48 8.38 14.07 -5.03
CA VAL A 48 7.78 13.42 -6.21
C VAL A 48 7.90 11.91 -6.09
N SER A 49 9.08 11.43 -5.75
CA SER A 49 9.34 10.01 -5.56
C SER A 49 8.48 9.41 -4.45
N TYR A 50 8.36 10.14 -3.32
CA TYR A 50 7.49 9.74 -2.22
C TYR A 50 6.00 9.78 -2.60
N ALA A 51 5.59 10.69 -3.47
CA ALA A 51 4.25 10.74 -4.03
C ALA A 51 3.94 9.49 -4.87
N VAL A 52 4.89 9.02 -5.68
CA VAL A 52 4.75 7.80 -6.48
C VAL A 52 4.63 6.57 -5.57
N VAL A 53 5.43 6.47 -4.50
CA VAL A 53 5.27 5.41 -3.48
C VAL A 53 3.88 5.47 -2.84
N GLY A 54 3.40 6.68 -2.52
CA GLY A 54 2.06 6.91 -1.96
C GLY A 54 0.93 6.48 -2.90
N LEU A 55 1.08 6.74 -4.20
CA LEU A 55 0.16 6.25 -5.24
C LEU A 55 0.07 4.71 -5.23
N GLY A 56 1.22 4.03 -5.20
CA GLY A 56 1.25 2.58 -5.10
C GLY A 56 0.61 2.06 -3.81
N ALA A 57 0.82 2.73 -2.68
CA ALA A 57 0.21 2.36 -1.42
C ALA A 57 -1.32 2.56 -1.42
N ALA A 58 -1.81 3.66 -2.00
CA ALA A 58 -3.24 3.93 -2.16
C ALA A 58 -3.91 2.88 -3.04
N ALA A 59 -3.27 2.47 -4.15
CA ALA A 59 -3.78 1.44 -5.04
C ALA A 59 -3.81 0.03 -4.41
N TYR A 60 -2.89 -0.26 -3.51
CA TYR A 60 -2.81 -1.55 -2.82
C TYR A 60 -3.95 -1.77 -1.83
N SER A 61 -4.38 -0.73 -1.11
CA SER A 61 -5.35 -0.82 -0.01
C SER A 61 -6.68 -1.44 -0.40
N PRO A 62 -7.43 -0.97 -1.42
CA PRO A 62 -8.71 -1.56 -1.77
C PRO A 62 -8.59 -3.00 -2.26
N ALA A 63 -7.50 -3.37 -2.94
CA ALA A 63 -7.27 -4.74 -3.35
C ALA A 63 -7.00 -5.67 -2.16
N LYS A 64 -6.24 -5.21 -1.15
CA LYS A 64 -5.92 -5.94 0.08
C LYS A 64 -7.18 -6.31 0.88
N TYR A 65 -8.11 -5.38 1.02
CA TYR A 65 -9.36 -5.63 1.74
C TYR A 65 -10.41 -6.34 0.87
N GLY A 66 -10.48 -5.99 -0.41
CA GLY A 66 -11.42 -6.60 -1.36
C GLY A 66 -11.19 -8.08 -1.58
N ILE A 67 -9.94 -8.55 -1.54
CA ILE A 67 -9.65 -9.98 -1.74
C ILE A 67 -10.23 -10.86 -0.64
N LEU A 68 -10.41 -10.34 0.57
CA LEU A 68 -10.99 -11.10 1.68
C LEU A 68 -12.45 -11.48 1.40
N THR A 69 -13.22 -10.52 0.88
CA THR A 69 -14.64 -10.74 0.55
C THR A 69 -14.82 -11.68 -0.64
N GLU A 70 -13.80 -11.81 -1.48
CA GLU A 70 -13.81 -12.74 -2.61
C GLU A 70 -13.39 -14.17 -2.23
N LEU A 71 -12.51 -14.31 -1.23
CA LEU A 71 -11.95 -15.62 -0.83
C LEU A 71 -12.68 -16.27 0.33
N LEU A 72 -13.35 -15.48 1.21
CA LEU A 72 -13.87 -15.96 2.47
C LEU A 72 -15.39 -15.79 2.58
N PRO A 73 -16.09 -16.75 3.19
CA PRO A 73 -17.50 -16.59 3.52
C PRO A 73 -17.70 -15.51 4.59
N ALA A 74 -18.89 -14.89 4.60
CA ALA A 74 -19.22 -13.78 5.51
C ALA A 74 -18.95 -14.08 7.00
N SER A 75 -19.14 -15.34 7.43
CA SER A 75 -18.88 -15.78 8.80
C SER A 75 -17.41 -15.71 9.24
N GLN A 76 -16.48 -15.69 8.32
CA GLN A 76 -15.04 -15.63 8.59
C GLN A 76 -14.43 -14.24 8.38
N LEU A 77 -15.15 -13.30 7.77
CA LEU A 77 -14.63 -11.99 7.43
C LEU A 77 -14.15 -11.19 8.65
N VAL A 78 -14.89 -11.24 9.75
CA VAL A 78 -14.53 -10.52 11.00
C VAL A 78 -13.18 -11.02 11.52
N LYS A 79 -13.00 -12.34 11.57
CA LYS A 79 -11.75 -12.96 12.03
C LYS A 79 -10.58 -12.64 11.09
N ALA A 80 -10.81 -12.70 9.78
CA ALA A 80 -9.79 -12.41 8.77
C ALA A 80 -9.37 -10.93 8.80
N ASN A 81 -10.33 -9.99 8.91
CA ASN A 81 -10.02 -8.57 9.08
C ASN A 81 -9.22 -8.31 10.35
N GLY A 82 -9.59 -8.93 11.49
CA GLY A 82 -8.82 -8.82 12.72
C GLY A 82 -7.36 -9.27 12.56
N TRP A 83 -7.11 -10.37 11.85
CA TRP A 83 -5.75 -10.83 11.54
C TRP A 83 -4.99 -9.86 10.64
N ILE A 84 -5.63 -9.33 9.60
CA ILE A 84 -5.00 -8.37 8.67
C ILE A 84 -4.64 -7.08 9.41
N GLU A 85 -5.54 -6.57 10.25
CA GLU A 85 -5.26 -5.36 11.03
C GLU A 85 -4.16 -5.61 12.07
N GLY A 86 -4.20 -6.72 12.79
CA GLY A 86 -3.15 -7.10 13.73
C GLY A 86 -1.78 -7.21 13.08
N LEU A 87 -1.69 -7.88 11.91
CA LEU A 87 -0.46 -7.98 11.14
C LEU A 87 -0.02 -6.62 10.57
N THR A 88 -0.96 -5.75 10.21
CA THR A 88 -0.65 -4.39 9.74
C THR A 88 0.00 -3.57 10.83
N ILE A 89 -0.56 -3.59 12.06
CA ILE A 89 0.01 -2.90 13.22
C ILE A 89 1.39 -3.47 13.56
N ALA A 90 1.53 -4.80 13.63
CA ALA A 90 2.81 -5.44 13.87
C ALA A 90 3.86 -5.04 12.81
N SER A 91 3.45 -4.97 11.54
CA SER A 91 4.32 -4.54 10.44
C SER A 91 4.72 -3.06 10.55
N ILE A 92 3.85 -2.19 11.04
CA ILE A 92 4.17 -0.78 11.29
C ILE A 92 5.24 -0.66 12.38
N ILE A 93 5.04 -1.35 13.51
CA ILE A 93 6.01 -1.34 14.62
C ILE A 93 7.36 -1.89 14.16
N LEU A 94 7.36 -3.07 13.52
CA LEU A 94 8.59 -3.67 12.98
C LEU A 94 9.24 -2.78 11.92
N GLY A 95 8.45 -2.14 11.07
CA GLY A 95 8.94 -1.23 10.03
C GLY A 95 9.66 -0.01 10.60
N VAL A 96 9.12 0.60 11.66
CA VAL A 96 9.77 1.72 12.37
C VAL A 96 11.08 1.27 13.01
N LEU A 97 11.08 0.13 13.71
CA LEU A 97 12.27 -0.42 14.34
C LEU A 97 13.35 -0.78 13.29
N LEU A 98 12.98 -1.51 12.25
CA LEU A 98 13.90 -1.90 11.18
C LEU A 98 14.40 -0.67 10.39
N GLY A 99 13.53 0.28 10.09
CA GLY A 99 13.92 1.51 9.41
C GLY A 99 14.95 2.32 10.20
N GLY A 100 14.75 2.43 11.53
CA GLY A 100 15.73 3.05 12.41
C GLY A 100 17.08 2.32 12.43
N GLN A 101 17.05 0.98 12.42
CA GLN A 101 18.29 0.18 12.38
C GLN A 101 19.00 0.27 11.03
N LEU A 102 18.26 0.26 9.92
CA LEU A 102 18.83 0.35 8.57
C LEU A 102 19.64 1.63 8.33
N VAL A 103 19.24 2.74 8.95
CA VAL A 103 19.96 4.03 8.88
C VAL A 103 20.92 4.20 10.07
N GLY A 104 20.85 3.29 11.05
CA GLY A 104 21.62 3.35 12.29
C GLY A 104 23.12 3.04 12.12
N PRO A 105 23.94 3.40 13.13
CA PRO A 105 25.39 3.30 13.05
C PRO A 105 25.94 1.87 13.00
N VAL A 106 25.13 0.86 13.26
CA VAL A 106 25.54 -0.56 13.26
C VAL A 106 25.24 -1.24 11.93
N VAL A 107 24.01 -1.08 11.42
CA VAL A 107 23.54 -1.81 10.23
C VAL A 107 23.94 -1.09 8.95
N ALA A 108 23.91 0.24 8.91
CA ALA A 108 24.23 0.99 7.70
C ALA A 108 25.68 0.75 7.21
N PRO A 109 26.73 0.77 8.05
CA PRO A 109 28.09 0.47 7.60
C PRO A 109 28.25 -0.97 7.08
N TRP A 110 27.53 -1.92 7.69
CA TRP A 110 27.53 -3.30 7.24
C TRP A 110 26.86 -3.44 5.86
N LEU A 111 25.72 -2.78 5.64
CA LEU A 111 25.04 -2.76 4.35
C LEU A 111 25.90 -2.09 3.26
N LEU A 112 26.57 -1.00 3.60
CA LEU A 112 27.46 -0.28 2.69
C LEU A 112 28.74 -1.07 2.39
N SER A 113 29.12 -2.02 3.25
CA SER A 113 30.29 -2.91 3.02
C SER A 113 29.98 -4.08 2.08
N ILE A 114 28.72 -4.29 1.70
CA ILE A 114 28.31 -5.32 0.72
C ILE A 114 28.61 -4.80 -0.69
N ASP A 115 29.88 -4.83 -1.07
CA ASP A 115 30.31 -4.59 -2.44
C ASP A 115 29.95 -5.80 -3.32
N LEU A 116 29.12 -5.59 -4.30
CA LEU A 116 28.90 -6.56 -5.36
C LEU A 116 30.03 -6.40 -6.40
N PRO A 117 30.93 -7.38 -6.56
CA PRO A 117 32.20 -7.25 -7.30
C PRO A 117 32.04 -6.92 -8.80
N TRP A 118 30.83 -6.71 -9.29
CA TRP A 118 30.57 -6.48 -10.72
C TRP A 118 29.64 -5.28 -10.97
N ILE A 119 29.16 -4.62 -9.94
CA ILE A 119 28.19 -3.53 -10.05
C ILE A 119 28.59 -2.41 -9.09
N ASP A 120 29.06 -1.29 -9.63
CA ASP A 120 29.13 -0.02 -8.88
C ASP A 120 27.68 0.36 -8.48
N THR A 121 27.33 -0.07 -7.28
CA THR A 121 26.04 0.26 -6.70
C THR A 121 26.08 1.68 -6.22
N CYS A 122 25.95 2.72 -6.87
CA CYS A 122 25.91 4.13 -6.41
C CYS A 122 25.19 4.36 -5.05
N ILE A 123 25.49 3.51 -4.07
CA ILE A 123 24.91 3.44 -2.73
C ILE A 123 26.00 3.83 -1.75
N ASP A 124 26.19 5.14 -1.58
CA ASP A 124 27.26 5.68 -0.75
C ASP A 124 26.76 6.16 0.62
N THR A 125 25.44 6.29 0.79
CA THR A 125 24.84 6.84 2.00
C THR A 125 23.92 5.87 2.71
N PRO A 126 23.80 5.95 4.07
CA PRO A 126 22.86 5.13 4.84
C PRO A 126 21.39 5.20 4.35
N PRO A 127 20.83 6.36 3.93
CA PRO A 127 19.49 6.40 3.35
C PRO A 127 19.35 5.59 2.06
N GLU A 128 20.35 5.61 1.19
CA GLU A 128 20.34 4.86 -0.08
C GLU A 128 20.36 3.36 0.16
N SER A 129 21.16 2.89 1.13
CA SER A 129 21.18 1.48 1.53
C SER A 129 19.83 1.03 2.10
N ALA A 130 19.16 1.89 2.90
CA ALA A 130 17.84 1.63 3.44
C ALA A 130 16.77 1.57 2.32
N ILE A 131 16.82 2.48 1.33
CA ILE A 131 15.92 2.47 0.17
C ILE A 131 16.12 1.20 -0.66
N SER A 132 17.37 0.75 -0.84
CA SER A 132 17.68 -0.50 -1.55
C SER A 132 17.08 -1.72 -0.84
N ALA A 133 17.17 -1.77 0.48
CA ALA A 133 16.51 -2.80 1.27
C ALA A 133 14.98 -2.75 1.11
N LEU A 134 14.37 -1.57 1.08
CA LEU A 134 12.93 -1.40 0.82
C LEU A 134 12.53 -1.90 -0.57
N ILE A 135 13.34 -1.64 -1.60
CA ILE A 135 13.11 -2.17 -2.95
C ILE A 135 13.06 -3.70 -2.91
N LEU A 136 14.01 -4.33 -2.23
CA LEU A 136 14.04 -5.78 -2.07
C LEU A 136 12.75 -6.30 -1.42
N PHE A 137 12.29 -5.67 -0.33
CA PHE A 137 11.02 -6.04 0.31
C PHE A 137 9.82 -5.89 -0.62
N TYR A 138 9.73 -4.81 -1.41
CA TYR A 138 8.64 -4.63 -2.37
C TYR A 138 8.71 -5.64 -3.52
N VAL A 139 9.89 -6.01 -3.99
CA VAL A 139 10.05 -7.05 -5.02
C VAL A 139 9.62 -8.41 -4.48
N ILE A 140 10.03 -8.77 -3.27
CA ILE A 140 9.60 -10.00 -2.60
C ILE A 140 8.07 -10.01 -2.43
N ALA A 141 7.50 -8.90 -1.95
CA ALA A 141 6.05 -8.77 -1.80
C ALA A 141 5.33 -8.88 -3.16
N ALA A 142 5.85 -8.27 -4.22
CA ALA A 142 5.32 -8.40 -5.56
C ALA A 142 5.36 -9.86 -6.05
N TRP A 143 6.46 -10.57 -5.79
CA TRP A 143 6.56 -11.98 -6.14
C TRP A 143 5.53 -12.84 -5.40
N PHE A 144 5.30 -12.61 -4.11
CA PHE A 144 4.23 -13.30 -3.37
C PHE A 144 2.84 -12.99 -3.95
N ASN A 145 2.60 -11.77 -4.42
CA ASN A 145 1.31 -11.40 -5.02
C ASN A 145 1.04 -12.16 -6.34
N THR A 146 2.07 -12.64 -7.05
CA THR A 146 1.87 -13.50 -8.23
C THR A 146 1.35 -14.89 -7.87
N ARG A 147 1.49 -15.31 -6.61
CA ARG A 147 0.99 -16.61 -6.10
C ARG A 147 -0.47 -16.54 -5.66
N ILE A 148 -1.09 -15.37 -5.66
CA ILE A 148 -2.49 -15.21 -5.31
C ILE A 148 -3.34 -15.84 -6.43
N PRO A 149 -4.19 -16.84 -6.12
CA PRO A 149 -5.04 -17.46 -7.12
C PRO A 149 -6.10 -16.49 -7.62
N SER A 150 -6.57 -16.70 -8.84
CA SER A 150 -7.72 -15.97 -9.36
C SER A 150 -8.97 -16.38 -8.59
N THR A 151 -9.67 -15.41 -8.03
CA THR A 151 -10.87 -15.65 -7.21
C THR A 151 -12.11 -15.98 -8.05
N GLY A 152 -12.07 -15.77 -9.36
CA GLY A 152 -13.23 -15.91 -10.24
C GLY A 152 -14.32 -14.87 -10.01
N ALA A 153 -14.07 -13.85 -9.19
CA ALA A 153 -15.00 -12.76 -8.94
C ALA A 153 -15.25 -11.95 -10.22
N ALA A 154 -16.48 -11.45 -10.36
CA ALA A 154 -16.87 -10.65 -11.51
C ALA A 154 -16.06 -9.35 -11.55
N ILE A 155 -15.34 -9.14 -12.64
CA ILE A 155 -14.56 -7.91 -12.87
C ILE A 155 -15.52 -6.83 -13.33
N ILE A 156 -15.56 -5.71 -12.61
CA ILE A 156 -16.38 -4.55 -12.97
C ILE A 156 -15.57 -3.69 -13.92
N ALA A 157 -16.00 -3.60 -15.17
CA ALA A 157 -15.29 -2.81 -16.18
C ALA A 157 -15.20 -1.33 -15.77
N MET A 158 -14.03 -0.72 -15.93
CA MET A 158 -13.86 0.71 -15.70
C MET A 158 -14.81 1.53 -16.58
N PRO A 159 -15.48 2.55 -16.06
CA PRO A 159 -16.33 3.40 -16.86
C PRO A 159 -15.52 4.16 -17.93
N LYS A 160 -16.07 4.29 -19.11
CA LYS A 160 -15.42 5.00 -20.25
C LYS A 160 -15.06 6.46 -19.91
N LYS A 161 -15.80 7.09 -19.01
CA LYS A 161 -15.53 8.44 -18.51
C LYS A 161 -15.06 8.37 -17.06
N ILE A 162 -13.77 8.51 -16.85
CA ILE A 162 -13.13 8.45 -15.52
C ILE A 162 -13.70 9.50 -14.55
N LEU A 163 -14.12 10.67 -15.06
CA LEU A 163 -14.69 11.75 -14.25
C LEU A 163 -16.05 11.39 -13.60
N THR A 164 -16.79 10.38 -14.13
CA THR A 164 -18.03 9.92 -13.48
C THR A 164 -17.80 9.19 -12.17
N LEU A 165 -16.57 8.72 -11.92
CA LEU A 165 -16.23 8.07 -10.66
C LEU A 165 -16.31 9.00 -9.45
N VAL A 166 -16.10 10.31 -9.63
CA VAL A 166 -16.15 11.28 -8.53
C VAL A 166 -17.58 11.46 -7.98
N PRO A 167 -18.60 11.74 -8.80
CA PRO A 167 -19.99 11.80 -8.29
C PRO A 167 -20.47 10.45 -7.75
N ASP A 168 -20.11 9.32 -8.36
CA ASP A 168 -20.48 7.99 -7.88
C ASP A 168 -19.89 7.73 -6.49
N PHE A 169 -18.62 8.05 -6.30
CA PHE A 169 -17.95 7.98 -4.99
C PHE A 169 -18.64 8.87 -3.95
N TRP A 170 -19.02 10.09 -4.33
CA TRP A 170 -19.72 11.01 -3.45
C TRP A 170 -21.09 10.46 -3.03
N HIS A 171 -21.86 9.91 -3.96
CA HIS A 171 -23.13 9.28 -3.66
C HIS A 171 -23.00 8.07 -2.75
N CYS A 172 -21.99 7.23 -2.96
CA CYS A 172 -21.69 6.11 -2.06
C CYS A 172 -21.35 6.60 -0.65
N ASN A 173 -20.53 7.65 -0.55
CA ASN A 173 -20.16 8.24 0.74
C ASN A 173 -21.37 8.84 1.46
N GLN A 174 -22.25 9.55 0.74
CA GLN A 174 -23.50 10.06 1.33
C GLN A 174 -24.39 8.95 1.87
N ARG A 175 -24.56 7.85 1.15
CA ARG A 175 -25.31 6.68 1.62
C ARG A 175 -24.71 6.09 2.88
N LEU A 176 -23.38 5.97 2.93
CA LEU A 176 -22.66 5.46 4.10
C LEU A 176 -22.87 6.34 5.34
N TRP A 177 -22.94 7.67 5.17
CA TRP A 177 -23.24 8.62 6.24
C TRP A 177 -24.70 8.63 6.67
N GLN A 178 -25.63 8.19 5.82
CA GLN A 178 -27.06 8.10 6.15
C GLN A 178 -27.42 6.78 6.83
N ASP A 179 -26.63 5.74 6.63
CA ASP A 179 -26.84 4.42 7.27
C ASP A 179 -26.21 4.37 8.67
N LYS A 180 -26.99 3.92 9.66
CA LYS A 180 -26.50 3.80 11.05
C LYS A 180 -25.30 2.88 11.21
N LEU A 181 -25.28 1.75 10.48
CA LEU A 181 -24.15 0.82 10.50
C LEU A 181 -22.93 1.45 9.83
N GLY A 182 -23.13 2.19 8.74
CA GLY A 182 -22.09 2.96 8.08
C GLY A 182 -21.47 4.00 9.00
N GLN A 183 -22.28 4.76 9.73
CA GLN A 183 -21.81 5.76 10.71
C GLN A 183 -20.96 5.12 11.82
N ILE A 184 -21.44 4.01 12.40
CA ILE A 184 -20.69 3.29 13.45
C ILE A 184 -19.36 2.76 12.91
N SER A 185 -19.39 2.17 11.71
CA SER A 185 -18.17 1.67 11.07
C SER A 185 -17.15 2.78 10.81
N LEU A 186 -17.60 3.92 10.25
CA LEU A 186 -16.73 5.08 10.02
C LEU A 186 -16.16 5.64 11.31
N ALA A 187 -17.01 5.83 12.34
CA ALA A 187 -16.57 6.34 13.64
C ALA A 187 -15.55 5.41 14.29
N THR A 188 -15.82 4.10 14.33
CA THR A 188 -14.93 3.12 14.92
C THR A 188 -13.58 3.06 14.19
N THR A 189 -13.60 3.04 12.86
CA THR A 189 -12.38 3.01 12.04
C THR A 189 -11.57 4.30 12.21
N THR A 190 -12.24 5.46 12.22
CA THR A 190 -11.57 6.76 12.38
C THR A 190 -10.93 6.89 13.75
N LEU A 191 -11.63 6.48 14.83
CA LEU A 191 -11.09 6.48 16.18
C LEU A 191 -9.89 5.52 16.29
N PHE A 192 -10.02 4.31 15.79
CA PHE A 192 -8.95 3.31 15.82
C PHE A 192 -7.67 3.81 15.14
N TRP A 193 -7.77 4.30 13.90
CA TRP A 193 -6.61 4.81 13.18
C TRP A 193 -6.12 6.17 13.70
N GLY A 194 -7.01 6.98 14.26
CA GLY A 194 -6.66 8.26 14.89
C GLY A 194 -5.83 8.08 16.14
N GLU A 195 -6.10 7.06 16.96
CA GLU A 195 -5.30 6.75 18.15
C GLU A 195 -3.93 6.15 17.77
N ILE A 196 -3.87 5.24 16.80
CA ILE A 196 -2.60 4.67 16.31
C ILE A 196 -1.70 5.74 15.70
N GLY A 197 -2.27 6.73 15.02
CA GLY A 197 -1.50 7.83 14.41
C GLY A 197 -0.95 8.86 15.41
N ARG A 198 -1.36 8.77 16.70
CA ARG A 198 -0.86 9.64 17.79
C ARG A 198 0.25 8.96 18.63
N ALA A 199 0.36 7.66 18.56
CA ALA A 199 1.37 6.88 19.25
C ALA A 199 2.67 6.78 18.47
#